data_6f1b290a552dc95fdd6d54630ed73553
#
_entry.id   6f1b290a552dc95fdd6d54630ed73553
#
_cell.length_a   1.000
_cell.length_b   1.000
_cell.length_c   1.000
_cell.angle_alpha   90.00
_cell.angle_beta   90.00
_cell.angle_gamma   90.00
#
_symmetry.space_group_name_H-M   'P 1'
#
loop_
_entity.id
_entity.type
_entity.pdbx_description
1 polymer ?
#
loop_
_entity_poly.entity_id
_entity_poly.type
_entity_poly.pdbx_seq_one_letter_code
_entity_poly.pdbx_strand_id
1 'polypeptide(L)'
;NKLEIKSDVIILCNSLDAIKLIDLNSHNIKLKPVLGQAIEISINEKDVNLLSLPKHFNMNGKNFIPKDNNKIIIGSSDEDEIEPSENIFEELTDFLENKPQWLNKNNITNKWFGIRSRPLGEPSPILKSLEKGLILCSGFYKNGILLAPACSNWISNEIGKHLP
;
A
#
# COMPACT_ATOMS: atom_id res chain seq x y z
N ASN A 1 -5.09 23.75 22.82
CA ASN A 1 -5.31 24.83 21.86
C ASN A 1 -5.78 24.19 20.57
N LYS A 2 -6.98 24.52 20.09
CA LYS A 2 -7.43 24.17 18.73
C LYS A 2 -6.84 25.19 17.76
N LEU A 3 -6.09 24.73 16.76
CA LEU A 3 -5.65 25.55 15.65
C LEU A 3 -6.77 25.54 14.61
N GLU A 4 -7.28 26.72 14.24
CA GLU A 4 -8.22 26.90 13.15
C GLU A 4 -7.46 27.42 11.93
N ILE A 5 -7.58 26.71 10.79
CA ILE A 5 -6.98 27.11 9.52
C ILE A 5 -8.13 27.35 8.53
N LYS A 6 -8.17 28.54 7.92
CA LYS A 6 -9.11 28.87 6.84
C LYS A 6 -8.41 28.62 5.50
N SER A 7 -9.12 27.95 4.58
CA SER A 7 -8.65 27.71 3.22
C SER A 7 -9.82 27.70 2.25
N ASP A 8 -9.57 28.02 0.99
CA ASP A 8 -10.59 27.99 -0.08
C ASP A 8 -10.86 26.55 -0.53
N VAL A 9 -9.85 25.67 -0.43
CA VAL A 9 -9.95 24.28 -0.85
C VAL A 9 -9.27 23.37 0.19
N ILE A 10 -9.94 22.28 0.51
CA ILE A 10 -9.44 21.18 1.35
C ILE A 10 -9.33 19.93 0.48
N ILE A 11 -8.17 19.26 0.55
CA ILE A 11 -7.92 18.00 -0.16
C ILE A 11 -7.69 16.90 0.85
N LEU A 12 -8.55 15.90 0.85
CA LEU A 12 -8.46 14.73 1.73
C LEU A 12 -7.63 13.64 1.05
N CYS A 13 -6.39 13.46 1.50
CA CYS A 13 -5.46 12.42 1.02
C CYS A 13 -5.09 11.41 2.11
N ASN A 14 -5.88 11.32 3.17
CA ASN A 14 -5.60 10.56 4.38
C ASN A 14 -6.15 9.13 4.37
N SER A 15 -6.37 8.57 3.18
CA SER A 15 -6.75 7.16 2.97
C SER A 15 -8.04 6.79 3.72
N LEU A 16 -8.03 5.73 4.54
CA LEU A 16 -9.16 5.26 5.33
C LEU A 16 -9.62 6.28 6.36
N ASP A 17 -8.71 7.10 6.87
CA ASP A 17 -9.05 8.09 7.90
C ASP A 17 -9.94 9.24 7.39
N ALA A 18 -10.18 9.33 6.09
CA ALA A 18 -11.16 10.24 5.52
C ALA A 18 -12.56 10.04 6.13
N ILE A 19 -12.93 8.80 6.47
CA ILE A 19 -14.21 8.47 7.11
C ILE A 19 -14.41 9.12 8.49
N LYS A 20 -13.32 9.51 9.15
CA LYS A 20 -13.35 10.19 10.44
C LYS A 20 -13.63 11.69 10.31
N LEU A 21 -13.46 12.23 9.11
CA LEU A 21 -13.59 13.65 8.83
C LEU A 21 -14.91 13.99 8.12
N ILE A 22 -15.37 13.08 7.26
CA ILE A 22 -16.58 13.25 6.45
C ILE A 22 -17.36 11.94 6.36
N ASP A 23 -18.67 12.04 6.14
CA ASP A 23 -19.50 10.89 5.82
C ASP A 23 -19.37 10.51 4.34
N LEU A 24 -18.48 9.56 4.06
CA LEU A 24 -18.27 9.06 2.69
C LEU A 24 -19.51 8.36 2.10
N ASN A 25 -20.40 7.80 2.94
CA ASN A 25 -21.61 7.12 2.46
C ASN A 25 -22.59 8.09 1.81
N SER A 26 -22.67 9.34 2.32
CA SER A 26 -23.50 10.40 1.69
C SER A 26 -23.07 10.72 0.26
N HIS A 27 -21.82 10.43 -0.09
CA HIS A 27 -21.23 10.57 -1.43
C HIS A 27 -21.16 9.26 -2.22
N ASN A 28 -21.82 8.19 -1.74
CA ASN A 28 -21.76 6.83 -2.32
C ASN A 28 -20.34 6.26 -2.44
N ILE A 29 -19.46 6.59 -1.50
CA ILE A 29 -18.09 6.11 -1.47
C ILE A 29 -17.93 5.07 -0.37
N LYS A 30 -17.44 3.89 -0.74
CA LYS A 30 -17.15 2.81 0.20
C LYS A 30 -15.70 2.40 0.08
N LEU A 31 -14.99 2.40 1.22
CA LEU A 31 -13.60 1.96 1.32
C LEU A 31 -13.53 0.75 2.25
N LYS A 32 -12.80 -0.28 1.81
CA LYS A 32 -12.48 -1.48 2.61
C LYS A 32 -11.02 -1.42 3.05
N PRO A 33 -10.70 -1.65 4.34
CA PRO A 33 -9.34 -1.90 4.76
C PRO A 33 -8.86 -3.25 4.20
N VAL A 34 -7.62 -3.29 3.74
CA VAL A 34 -6.94 -4.51 3.28
C VAL A 34 -5.54 -4.52 3.85
N LEU A 35 -5.26 -5.51 4.69
CA LEU A 35 -3.94 -5.69 5.28
C LEU A 35 -2.95 -6.17 4.22
N GLY A 36 -1.73 -5.69 4.31
CA GLY A 36 -0.60 -6.20 3.56
C GLY A 36 0.61 -6.30 4.45
N GLN A 37 1.19 -7.49 4.51
CA GLN A 37 2.36 -7.79 5.31
C GLN A 37 3.54 -8.13 4.40
N ALA A 38 4.75 -7.84 4.87
CA ALA A 38 5.99 -8.19 4.20
C ALA A 38 7.07 -8.55 5.23
N ILE A 39 8.05 -9.31 4.79
CA ILE A 39 9.20 -9.72 5.59
C ILE A 39 10.49 -9.38 4.88
N GLU A 40 11.54 -9.16 5.64
CA GLU A 40 12.92 -9.07 5.18
C GLU A 40 13.71 -10.24 5.72
N ILE A 41 14.42 -10.91 4.84
CA ILE A 41 15.24 -12.09 5.16
C ILE A 41 16.70 -11.77 4.85
N SER A 42 17.59 -12.10 5.77
CA SER A 42 19.03 -12.10 5.53
C SER A 42 19.44 -13.38 4.81
N ILE A 43 20.30 -13.26 3.81
CA ILE A 43 20.82 -14.37 3.01
C ILE A 43 22.34 -14.44 3.19
N ASN A 44 22.85 -15.64 3.37
CA ASN A 44 24.29 -15.85 3.37
C ASN A 44 24.81 -15.78 1.91
N GLU A 45 25.87 -15.03 1.66
CA GLU A 45 26.49 -14.90 0.34
C GLU A 45 26.91 -16.23 -0.27
N LYS A 46 27.21 -17.23 0.57
CA LYS A 46 27.56 -18.57 0.11
C LYS A 46 26.38 -19.36 -0.46
N ASP A 47 25.16 -18.99 -0.06
CA ASP A 47 23.96 -19.73 -0.46
C ASP A 47 23.37 -19.20 -1.75
N VAL A 48 23.46 -17.89 -1.99
CA VAL A 48 22.92 -17.23 -3.19
C VAL A 48 23.73 -15.97 -3.53
N ASN A 49 24.14 -15.88 -4.77
CA ASN A 49 24.63 -14.62 -5.30
C ASN A 49 23.44 -13.72 -5.68
N LEU A 50 23.05 -12.82 -4.78
CA LEU A 50 21.93 -11.89 -4.99
C LEU A 50 22.15 -10.97 -6.20
N LEU A 51 23.40 -10.69 -6.57
CA LEU A 51 23.73 -9.86 -7.73
C LEU A 51 23.35 -10.56 -9.05
N SER A 52 23.22 -11.88 -9.05
CA SER A 52 22.78 -12.66 -10.21
C SER A 52 21.25 -12.76 -10.34
N LEU A 53 20.51 -12.35 -9.32
CA LEU A 53 19.06 -12.33 -9.36
C LEU A 53 18.53 -11.05 -10.02
N PRO A 54 17.36 -11.10 -10.67
CA PRO A 54 16.68 -9.89 -11.10
C PRO A 54 16.45 -8.95 -9.92
N LYS A 55 16.53 -7.62 -10.14
CA LYS A 55 16.27 -6.61 -9.10
C LYS A 55 14.87 -6.73 -8.47
N HIS A 56 13.97 -7.36 -9.20
CA HIS A 56 12.61 -7.66 -8.78
C HIS A 56 12.10 -8.85 -9.57
N PHE A 57 11.48 -9.80 -8.91
CA PHE A 57 10.73 -10.88 -9.56
C PHE A 57 9.47 -11.23 -8.78
N ASN A 58 8.50 -11.78 -9.48
CA ASN A 58 7.23 -12.20 -8.89
C ASN A 58 7.09 -13.72 -9.02
N MET A 59 6.70 -14.36 -7.93
CA MET A 59 6.38 -15.77 -7.90
C MET A 59 5.04 -15.95 -7.19
N ASN A 60 4.08 -16.54 -7.89
CA ASN A 60 2.73 -16.79 -7.38
C ASN A 60 2.09 -15.55 -6.70
N GLY A 61 2.21 -14.37 -7.33
CA GLY A 61 1.65 -13.12 -6.81
C GLY A 61 2.44 -12.48 -5.66
N LYS A 62 3.52 -13.10 -5.19
CA LYS A 62 4.42 -12.52 -4.19
C LYS A 62 5.64 -11.91 -4.85
N ASN A 63 6.00 -10.71 -4.42
CA ASN A 63 7.18 -10.01 -4.93
C ASN A 63 8.41 -10.38 -4.10
N PHE A 64 9.50 -10.62 -4.80
CA PHE A 64 10.83 -10.85 -4.25
C PHE A 64 11.73 -9.70 -4.71
N ILE A 65 12.27 -8.94 -3.78
CA ILE A 65 13.06 -7.73 -4.05
C ILE A 65 14.41 -7.88 -3.37
N PRO A 66 15.45 -8.36 -4.10
CA PRO A 66 16.81 -8.36 -3.61
C PRO A 66 17.27 -6.94 -3.25
N LYS A 67 17.97 -6.81 -2.15
CA LYS A 67 18.54 -5.58 -1.64
C LYS A 67 20.06 -5.68 -1.63
N ASP A 68 20.74 -4.54 -1.71
CA ASP A 68 22.13 -4.47 -1.35
C ASP A 68 22.29 -4.97 0.10
N ASN A 69 23.43 -5.48 0.52
CA ASN A 69 23.63 -6.02 1.87
C ASN A 69 23.02 -7.41 2.19
N ASN A 70 22.94 -8.26 1.19
CA ASN A 70 22.53 -9.68 1.33
C ASN A 70 21.16 -9.88 1.99
N LYS A 71 20.21 -9.07 1.63
CA LYS A 71 18.83 -9.15 2.10
C LYS A 71 17.86 -9.28 0.94
N ILE A 72 16.72 -9.88 1.19
CA ILE A 72 15.60 -9.94 0.27
C ILE A 72 14.31 -9.57 0.99
N ILE A 73 13.51 -8.71 0.35
CA ILE A 73 12.14 -8.42 0.81
C ILE A 73 11.19 -9.37 0.07
N ILE A 74 10.29 -9.98 0.82
CA ILE A 74 9.23 -10.84 0.29
C ILE A 74 7.88 -10.28 0.72
N GLY A 75 7.00 -10.10 -0.22
CA GLY A 75 5.66 -9.56 0.04
C GLY A 75 5.04 -8.93 -1.21
N SER A 76 3.89 -8.40 -1.04
CA SER A 76 3.10 -8.34 0.19
C SER A 76 1.94 -9.34 0.16
N SER A 77 1.43 -9.68 1.33
CA SER A 77 0.15 -10.36 1.46
C SER A 77 -1.01 -9.44 1.07
N ASP A 78 -2.20 -9.98 1.03
CA ASP A 78 -3.44 -9.30 0.65
C ASP A 78 -4.58 -9.94 1.44
N GLU A 79 -4.87 -9.39 2.60
CA GLU A 79 -5.70 -10.02 3.61
C GLU A 79 -6.91 -9.17 3.93
N ASP A 80 -8.03 -9.83 4.15
CA ASP A 80 -9.30 -9.19 4.54
C ASP A 80 -9.36 -8.89 6.05
N GLU A 81 -8.62 -9.65 6.85
CA GLU A 81 -8.34 -9.35 8.25
C GLU A 81 -7.41 -8.14 8.35
N ILE A 82 -7.54 -7.40 9.44
CA ILE A 82 -6.71 -6.20 9.71
C ILE A 82 -5.64 -6.44 10.77
N GLU A 83 -5.68 -7.59 11.43
CA GLU A 83 -4.68 -7.99 12.43
C GLU A 83 -3.52 -8.74 11.75
N PRO A 84 -2.27 -8.33 11.99
CA PRO A 84 -1.12 -9.00 11.40
C PRO A 84 -0.99 -10.45 11.85
N SER A 85 -0.72 -11.34 10.89
CA SER A 85 -0.48 -12.76 11.17
C SER A 85 0.92 -13.00 11.72
N GLU A 86 1.03 -13.83 12.77
CA GLU A 86 2.32 -14.31 13.26
C GLU A 86 2.97 -15.30 12.28
N ASN A 87 2.17 -15.98 11.45
CA ASN A 87 2.60 -16.99 10.49
C ASN A 87 2.88 -16.42 9.10
N ILE A 88 3.14 -15.13 9.02
CA ILE A 88 3.33 -14.43 7.73
C ILE A 88 4.44 -15.04 6.85
N PHE A 89 5.46 -15.66 7.43
CA PHE A 89 6.49 -16.35 6.65
C PHE A 89 5.90 -17.51 5.85
N GLU A 90 5.13 -18.36 6.48
CA GLU A 90 4.44 -19.49 5.85
C GLU A 90 3.49 -18.99 4.76
N GLU A 91 2.65 -18.02 5.07
CA GLU A 91 1.69 -17.43 4.11
C GLU A 91 2.35 -16.83 2.87
N LEU A 92 3.55 -16.27 3.03
CA LEU A 92 4.30 -15.70 1.91
C LEU A 92 5.12 -16.74 1.12
N THR A 93 5.35 -17.95 1.66
CA THR A 93 6.27 -18.93 1.09
C THR A 93 5.69 -20.33 0.86
N ASP A 94 4.49 -20.64 1.33
CA ASP A 94 3.90 -21.99 1.26
C ASP A 94 3.63 -22.50 -0.17
N PHE A 95 3.57 -21.60 -1.14
CA PHE A 95 3.46 -21.99 -2.55
C PHE A 95 4.75 -22.63 -3.12
N LEU A 96 5.85 -22.59 -2.39
CA LEU A 96 7.13 -23.17 -2.78
C LEU A 96 7.22 -24.61 -2.22
N GLU A 97 7.07 -25.62 -3.07
CA GLU A 97 7.18 -27.03 -2.69
C GLU A 97 8.59 -27.37 -2.16
N ASN A 98 9.62 -26.80 -2.80
CA ASN A 98 11.02 -26.96 -2.43
C ASN A 98 11.62 -25.60 -2.06
N LYS A 99 11.49 -25.21 -0.80
CA LYS A 99 12.08 -23.95 -0.31
C LYS A 99 13.61 -24.06 -0.30
N PRO A 100 14.34 -23.13 -0.91
CA PRO A 100 15.80 -23.13 -0.83
C PRO A 100 16.24 -22.91 0.63
N GLN A 101 17.41 -23.41 1.01
CA GLN A 101 17.89 -23.36 2.40
C GLN A 101 17.97 -21.93 2.96
N TRP A 102 18.28 -20.94 2.12
CA TRP A 102 18.33 -19.56 2.53
C TRP A 102 16.95 -18.98 2.90
N LEU A 103 15.88 -19.55 2.35
CA LEU A 103 14.52 -19.13 2.64
C LEU A 103 14.04 -19.81 3.93
N ASN A 104 14.50 -19.31 5.05
CA ASN A 104 14.26 -19.87 6.37
C ASN A 104 13.69 -18.80 7.31
N LYS A 105 12.72 -19.19 8.13
CA LYS A 105 12.08 -18.34 9.13
C LYS A 105 13.07 -17.71 10.11
N ASN A 106 14.13 -18.48 10.47
CA ASN A 106 15.16 -18.00 11.39
C ASN A 106 16.02 -16.87 10.81
N ASN A 107 15.97 -16.66 9.50
CA ASN A 107 16.71 -15.60 8.80
C ASN A 107 15.93 -14.30 8.69
N ILE A 108 14.71 -14.23 9.22
CA ILE A 108 13.90 -13.00 9.20
C ILE A 108 14.57 -11.94 10.06
N THR A 109 14.88 -10.82 9.43
CA THR A 109 15.49 -9.65 10.08
C THR A 109 14.48 -8.54 10.39
N ASN A 110 13.37 -8.49 9.63
CA ASN A 110 12.33 -7.50 9.85
C ASN A 110 10.97 -8.00 9.35
N LYS A 111 9.91 -7.52 9.99
CA LYS A 111 8.53 -7.70 9.59
C LYS A 111 7.82 -6.34 9.67
N TRP A 112 6.98 -6.06 8.70
CA TRP A 112 6.12 -4.86 8.75
C TRP A 112 4.79 -5.13 8.07
N PHE A 113 3.84 -4.28 8.35
CA PHE A 113 2.52 -4.31 7.74
C PHE A 113 2.00 -2.91 7.47
N GLY A 114 0.97 -2.83 6.65
CA GLY A 114 0.23 -1.62 6.38
C GLY A 114 -1.19 -1.93 5.93
N ILE A 115 -2.12 -1.04 6.26
CA ILE A 115 -3.52 -1.17 5.87
C ILE A 115 -3.78 -0.25 4.68
N ARG A 116 -4.23 -0.84 3.58
CA ARG A 116 -4.56 -0.15 2.33
C ARG A 116 -6.04 0.15 2.26
N SER A 117 -6.40 1.26 1.64
CA SER A 117 -7.80 1.56 1.33
C SER A 117 -8.15 1.02 -0.06
N ARG A 118 -9.08 0.07 -0.11
CA ARG A 118 -9.61 -0.48 -1.36
C ARG A 118 -11.00 0.07 -1.63
N PRO A 119 -11.25 0.70 -2.78
CA PRO A 119 -12.60 1.08 -3.19
C PRO A 119 -13.49 -0.15 -3.36
N LEU A 120 -14.77 -0.01 -3.00
CA LEU A 120 -15.80 -1.00 -3.28
C LEU A 120 -16.82 -0.43 -4.27
N GLY A 121 -17.04 -1.16 -5.37
CA GLY A 121 -18.02 -0.78 -6.39
C GLY A 121 -17.57 0.28 -7.38
N GLU A 122 -16.34 0.79 -7.26
CA GLU A 122 -15.76 1.74 -8.20
C GLU A 122 -14.25 1.51 -8.41
N PRO A 123 -13.67 2.02 -9.52
CA PRO A 123 -12.24 1.84 -9.80
C PRO A 123 -11.33 2.53 -8.78
N SER A 124 -10.12 2.01 -8.62
CA SER A 124 -9.01 2.65 -7.89
C SER A 124 -8.20 3.54 -8.85
N PRO A 125 -7.79 4.76 -8.45
CA PRO A 125 -8.10 5.48 -7.23
C PRO A 125 -9.45 6.19 -7.27
N ILE A 126 -9.94 6.65 -6.12
CA ILE A 126 -11.08 7.55 -6.03
C ILE A 126 -10.58 8.99 -6.09
N LEU A 127 -10.99 9.71 -7.12
CA LEU A 127 -10.75 11.14 -7.32
C LEU A 127 -12.11 11.83 -7.51
N LYS A 128 -12.55 12.57 -6.51
CA LYS A 128 -13.88 13.21 -6.54
C LYS A 128 -13.86 14.59 -5.89
N SER A 129 -14.48 15.57 -6.56
CA SER A 129 -14.96 16.78 -5.90
C SER A 129 -16.26 16.43 -5.19
N LEU A 130 -16.25 16.43 -3.87
CA LEU A 130 -17.39 16.03 -3.06
C LEU A 130 -18.41 17.16 -2.96
N GLU A 131 -17.91 18.38 -2.73
CA GLU A 131 -18.66 19.63 -2.69
C GLU A 131 -17.73 20.80 -3.02
N LYS A 132 -18.26 22.02 -3.06
CA LYS A 132 -17.45 23.21 -3.35
C LYS A 132 -16.34 23.36 -2.30
N GLY A 133 -15.08 23.35 -2.74
CA GLY A 133 -13.91 23.48 -1.88
C GLY A 133 -13.48 22.21 -1.16
N LEU A 134 -14.10 21.03 -1.44
CA LEU A 134 -13.73 19.77 -0.82
C LEU A 134 -13.44 18.68 -1.86
N ILE A 135 -12.20 18.23 -1.93
CA ILE A 135 -11.72 17.21 -2.88
C ILE A 135 -11.25 15.97 -2.12
N LEU A 136 -11.66 14.78 -2.57
CA LEU A 136 -11.17 13.51 -2.08
C LEU A 136 -10.21 12.87 -3.08
N CYS A 137 -9.04 12.46 -2.58
CA CYS A 137 -8.06 11.65 -3.30
C CYS A 137 -7.66 10.46 -2.42
N SER A 138 -8.30 9.32 -2.64
CA SER A 138 -8.17 8.14 -1.77
C SER A 138 -8.31 6.84 -2.55
N GLY A 139 -8.33 5.69 -1.87
CA GLY A 139 -8.63 4.40 -2.49
C GLY A 139 -7.57 3.91 -3.46
N PHE A 140 -6.31 4.24 -3.27
CA PHE A 140 -5.22 3.85 -4.17
C PHE A 140 -4.90 2.35 -4.15
N TYR A 141 -5.27 1.66 -3.09
CA TYR A 141 -5.00 0.24 -2.89
C TYR A 141 -3.51 -0.12 -3.06
N LYS A 142 -3.13 -0.80 -4.15
CA LYS A 142 -1.75 -1.24 -4.41
C LYS A 142 -0.95 -0.25 -5.28
N ASN A 143 -1.60 0.76 -5.85
CA ASN A 143 -1.02 1.56 -6.94
C ASN A 143 -0.67 3.01 -6.54
N GLY A 144 -0.59 3.30 -5.23
CA GLY A 144 -0.41 4.67 -4.74
C GLY A 144 0.79 5.39 -5.34
N ILE A 145 1.97 4.79 -5.30
CA ILE A 145 3.20 5.40 -5.83
C ILE A 145 3.11 5.60 -7.35
N LEU A 146 2.61 4.61 -8.08
CA LEU A 146 2.50 4.67 -9.54
C LEU A 146 1.53 5.75 -10.00
N LEU A 147 0.40 5.91 -9.31
CA LEU A 147 -0.67 6.80 -9.73
C LEU A 147 -0.56 8.22 -9.15
N ALA A 148 0.27 8.43 -8.13
CA ALA A 148 0.39 9.72 -7.46
C ALA A 148 0.65 10.91 -8.42
N PRO A 149 1.55 10.82 -9.43
CA PRO A 149 1.77 11.94 -10.35
C PRO A 149 0.52 12.30 -11.17
N ALA A 150 -0.20 11.31 -11.69
CA ALA A 150 -1.42 11.55 -12.46
C ALA A 150 -2.54 12.13 -11.58
N CYS A 151 -2.68 11.62 -10.35
CA CYS A 151 -3.63 12.14 -9.38
C CYS A 151 -3.33 13.58 -8.97
N SER A 152 -2.05 13.91 -8.79
CA SER A 152 -1.60 15.27 -8.49
C SER A 152 -1.97 16.24 -9.61
N ASN A 153 -1.77 15.87 -10.87
CA ASN A 153 -2.17 16.68 -12.02
C ASN A 153 -3.69 16.89 -12.07
N TRP A 154 -4.46 15.83 -11.81
CA TRP A 154 -5.91 15.93 -11.75
C TRP A 154 -6.35 16.90 -10.65
N ILE A 155 -5.80 16.77 -9.42
CA ILE A 155 -6.10 17.65 -8.29
C ILE A 155 -5.77 19.10 -8.62
N SER A 156 -4.61 19.37 -9.23
CA SER A 156 -4.20 20.73 -9.61
C SER A 156 -5.20 21.38 -10.55
N ASN A 157 -5.70 20.62 -11.53
CA ASN A 157 -6.73 21.11 -12.45
C ASN A 157 -8.08 21.31 -11.74
N GLU A 158 -8.41 20.45 -10.79
CA GLU A 158 -9.67 20.53 -10.06
C GLU A 158 -9.70 21.73 -9.12
N ILE A 159 -8.61 22.02 -8.41
CA ILE A 159 -8.47 23.22 -7.55
C ILE A 159 -8.85 24.47 -8.32
N GLY A 160 -8.37 24.63 -9.57
CA GLY A 160 -8.68 25.79 -10.40
C GLY A 160 -10.17 26.04 -10.65
N LYS A 161 -11.02 25.02 -10.52
CA LYS A 161 -12.47 25.15 -10.65
C LYS A 161 -13.17 25.62 -9.36
N HIS A 162 -12.47 25.51 -8.23
CA HIS A 162 -13.00 25.85 -6.90
C HIS A 162 -12.56 27.25 -6.44
N LEU A 163 -11.51 27.78 -7.03
CA LEU A 163 -11.03 29.13 -6.74
C LEU A 163 -11.94 30.18 -7.40
N PRO A 164 -12.05 31.38 -6.82
CA PRO A 164 -12.84 32.47 -7.38
C PRO A 164 -12.26 33.02 -8.70
#